data_d13cf0d07692abb268f312e38ca3de5e
#
_entry.id   d13cf0d07692abb268f312e38ca3de5e
#
_cell.length_a   1.000
_cell.length_b   1.000
_cell.length_c   1.000
_cell.angle_alpha   90.00
_cell.angle_beta   90.00
_cell.angle_gamma   90.00
#
_symmetry.space_group_name_H-M   'P 1'
#
loop_
_entity.id
_entity.type
_entity.pdbx_description
1 polymer ?
#
loop_
_entity_poly.entity_id
_entity_poly.type
_entity_poly.pdbx_seq_one_letter_code
_entity_poly.pdbx_strand_id
1 'polypeptide(L)'
;VYLIQKNNKFLFYTRPLGTILGGTVSLPINNWQDYGDEDDKFLNLISGKIIGSVIHEFSHFSLNLKVVSYKVKSGECLKFSKKYFWKNKDEMGDLALSSLIKKVLLKGKLIL
;
A
#
# COMPACT_ATOMS: atom_id res chain seq x y z
N VAL A 1 -0.60 -3.33 -5.73
CA VAL A 1 -0.23 -2.57 -4.54
C VAL A 1 0.54 -1.32 -4.96
N TYR A 2 0.33 -0.23 -4.27
CA TYR A 2 0.87 1.07 -4.64
C TYR A 2 1.82 1.61 -3.57
N LEU A 3 3.00 2.03 -4.03
CA LEU A 3 3.93 2.83 -3.24
C LEU A 3 3.73 4.28 -3.66
N ILE A 4 2.88 5.00 -2.93
CA ILE A 4 2.57 6.39 -3.21
C ILE A 4 3.41 7.27 -2.31
N GLN A 5 4.32 8.04 -2.91
CA GLN A 5 5.29 8.86 -2.21
C GLN A 5 5.02 10.35 -2.42
N LYS A 6 5.00 11.09 -1.32
CA LYS A 6 4.98 12.56 -1.33
C LYS A 6 6.11 13.05 -0.43
N ASN A 7 7.15 13.64 -1.03
CA ASN A 7 8.41 13.95 -0.34
C ASN A 7 9.00 12.66 0.26
N ASN A 8 9.24 12.61 1.57
CA ASN A 8 9.73 11.42 2.26
C ASN A 8 8.64 10.59 2.92
N LYS A 9 7.38 10.89 2.60
CA LYS A 9 6.24 10.22 3.20
C LYS A 9 5.58 9.26 2.22
N PHE A 10 5.06 8.16 2.75
CA PHE A 10 4.33 7.15 2.01
C PHE A 10 2.93 7.01 2.56
N LEU A 11 1.99 6.64 1.69
CA LEU A 11 0.58 6.52 2.04
C LEU A 11 0.28 5.12 2.54
N PHE A 12 -0.36 5.03 3.71
CA PHE A 12 -0.75 3.78 4.36
C PHE A 12 -2.20 3.83 4.81
N TYR A 13 -2.75 2.68 5.15
CA TYR A 13 -4.01 2.57 5.87
C TYR A 13 -3.98 1.33 6.76
N THR A 14 -4.85 1.29 7.77
CA THR A 14 -4.99 0.11 8.63
C THR A 14 -6.11 -0.77 8.09
N ARG A 15 -5.81 -2.03 7.84
CA ARG A 15 -6.81 -2.97 7.34
C ARG A 15 -7.85 -3.23 8.42
N PRO A 16 -9.14 -3.21 8.07
CA PRO A 16 -10.20 -3.44 9.05
C PRO A 16 -10.13 -4.84 9.67
N LEU A 17 -10.52 -4.93 10.93
CA LEU A 17 -10.65 -6.20 11.63
C LEU A 17 -11.67 -7.10 10.93
N GLY A 18 -11.43 -8.41 10.97
CA GLY A 18 -12.30 -9.37 10.31
C GLY A 18 -11.98 -9.64 8.84
N THR A 19 -10.98 -8.95 8.29
CA THR A 19 -10.50 -9.18 6.93
C THR A 19 -9.14 -9.87 6.95
N ILE A 20 -8.66 -10.29 5.77
CA ILE A 20 -7.31 -10.84 5.65
C ILE A 20 -6.31 -9.78 6.10
N LEU A 21 -5.41 -10.16 7.02
CA LEU A 21 -4.42 -9.27 7.63
C LEU A 21 -5.07 -8.09 8.39
N GLY A 22 -6.28 -8.28 8.91
CA GLY A 22 -6.99 -7.25 9.66
C GLY A 22 -6.20 -6.72 10.83
N GLY A 23 -6.28 -5.42 11.07
CA GLY A 23 -5.55 -4.72 12.13
C GLY A 23 -4.12 -4.37 11.76
N THR A 24 -3.56 -4.88 10.67
CA THR A 24 -2.21 -4.51 10.23
C THR A 24 -2.24 -3.26 9.35
N VAL A 25 -1.11 -2.55 9.32
CA VAL A 25 -0.94 -1.39 8.44
C VAL A 25 -0.52 -1.87 7.06
N SER A 26 -1.17 -1.35 6.04
CA SER A 26 -0.98 -1.74 4.65
C SER A 26 -0.76 -0.55 3.74
N LEU A 27 -0.13 -0.81 2.60
CA LEU A 27 -0.09 0.11 1.48
C LEU A 27 -1.40 0.02 0.70
N PRO A 28 -1.80 1.07 -0.05
CA PRO A 28 -3.01 1.01 -0.87
C PRO A 28 -2.97 -0.16 -1.86
N ILE A 29 -4.02 -0.96 -1.88
CA ILE A 29 -4.16 -2.12 -2.77
C ILE A 29 -5.50 -1.99 -3.47
N ASN A 30 -5.50 -2.00 -4.81
CA ASN A 30 -6.73 -2.05 -5.56
C ASN A 30 -7.14 -3.50 -5.84
N ASN A 31 -8.43 -3.72 -6.13
CA ASN A 31 -8.99 -5.03 -6.45
C ASN A 31 -8.84 -6.07 -5.34
N TRP A 32 -8.58 -5.63 -4.11
CA TRP A 32 -8.61 -6.51 -2.96
C TRP A 32 -10.07 -6.70 -2.55
N GLN A 33 -10.57 -7.90 -2.70
CA GLN A 33 -12.01 -8.16 -2.67
C GLN A 33 -12.68 -8.21 -1.29
N ASP A 34 -12.00 -7.78 -0.25
CA ASP A 34 -12.61 -7.72 1.09
C ASP A 34 -13.78 -6.72 1.15
N TYR A 35 -13.71 -5.70 0.32
CA TYR A 35 -14.73 -4.66 0.20
C TYR A 35 -14.87 -4.20 -1.22
N GLY A 36 -16.05 -3.93 -1.63
CA GLY A 36 -16.29 -3.00 -2.69
C GLY A 36 -16.07 -1.57 -2.18
N ASP A 37 -14.86 -1.24 -1.76
CA ASP A 37 -14.61 0.05 -1.16
C ASP A 37 -14.46 1.12 -2.22
N GLU A 38 -15.46 1.99 -2.33
CA GLU A 38 -15.44 3.09 -3.28
C GLU A 38 -14.36 4.12 -2.98
N ASP A 39 -13.85 4.13 -1.75
CA ASP A 39 -12.82 5.08 -1.33
C ASP A 39 -11.48 4.85 -2.02
N ASP A 40 -11.29 3.71 -2.68
CA ASP A 40 -10.05 3.39 -3.38
C ASP A 40 -10.07 3.76 -4.86
N LYS A 41 -11.11 4.44 -5.32
CA LYS A 41 -11.23 4.84 -6.73
C LYS A 41 -10.09 5.72 -7.21
N PHE A 42 -9.47 6.50 -6.31
CA PHE A 42 -8.35 7.35 -6.69
C PHE A 42 -7.18 6.55 -7.25
N LEU A 43 -7.03 5.27 -6.88
CA LEU A 43 -5.96 4.42 -7.38
C LEU A 43 -6.08 4.17 -8.88
N ASN A 44 -7.29 4.20 -9.42
CA ASN A 44 -7.52 4.02 -10.85
C ASN A 44 -7.08 5.24 -11.66
N LEU A 45 -6.87 6.37 -11.01
CA LEU A 45 -6.44 7.62 -11.63
C LEU A 45 -4.93 7.79 -11.59
N ILE A 46 -4.22 6.91 -10.88
CA ILE A 46 -2.77 7.00 -10.72
C ILE A 46 -2.08 6.26 -11.85
N SER A 47 -1.20 6.98 -12.54
CA SER A 47 -0.37 6.45 -13.61
C SER A 47 1.04 6.23 -13.07
N GLY A 48 1.24 5.15 -12.36
CA GLY A 48 2.51 4.81 -11.75
C GLY A 48 3.35 3.88 -12.60
N LYS A 49 4.59 3.64 -12.14
CA LYS A 49 5.54 2.73 -12.78
C LYS A 49 5.54 1.40 -12.06
N ILE A 50 5.38 0.30 -12.80
CA ILE A 50 5.52 -1.04 -12.24
C ILE A 50 7.01 -1.31 -12.01
N ILE A 51 7.38 -1.57 -10.74
CA ILE A 51 8.77 -1.82 -10.35
C ILE A 51 9.06 -3.28 -10.06
N GLY A 52 8.05 -4.13 -10.07
CA GLY A 52 8.20 -5.55 -9.85
C GLY A 52 6.93 -6.20 -9.34
N SER A 53 7.06 -7.41 -8.84
CA SER A 53 5.96 -8.13 -8.24
C SER A 53 6.41 -8.86 -6.98
N VAL A 54 5.44 -9.16 -6.10
CA VAL A 54 5.66 -9.89 -4.86
C VAL A 54 4.65 -11.02 -4.81
N ILE A 55 5.13 -12.22 -4.47
CA ILE A 55 4.28 -13.37 -4.23
C ILE A 55 4.24 -13.65 -2.73
N HIS A 56 3.05 -13.79 -2.18
CA HIS A 56 2.86 -14.13 -0.78
C HIS A 56 1.91 -15.30 -0.68
N GLU A 57 2.32 -16.33 0.06
CA GLU A 57 1.49 -17.52 0.26
C GLU A 57 0.77 -17.45 1.58
N PHE A 58 -0.55 -17.62 1.51
CA PHE A 58 -1.41 -17.84 2.66
C PHE A 58 -1.72 -19.34 2.79
N SER A 59 -2.37 -19.73 3.88
CA SER A 59 -2.67 -21.15 4.12
C SER A 59 -3.50 -21.80 3.01
N HIS A 60 -4.36 -21.04 2.35
CA HIS A 60 -5.31 -21.56 1.37
C HIS A 60 -5.15 -21.00 -0.04
N PHE A 61 -4.27 -20.01 -0.24
CA PHE A 61 -4.07 -19.42 -1.56
C PHE A 61 -2.76 -18.66 -1.63
N SER A 62 -2.33 -18.39 -2.86
CA SER A 62 -1.18 -17.51 -3.12
C SER A 62 -1.66 -16.21 -3.72
N LEU A 63 -1.00 -15.11 -3.34
CA LEU A 63 -1.30 -13.77 -3.83
C LEU A 63 -0.09 -13.24 -4.61
N ASN A 64 -0.33 -12.83 -5.85
CA ASN A 64 0.68 -12.19 -6.68
C ASN A 64 0.30 -10.72 -6.85
N LEU A 65 1.11 -9.83 -6.30
CA LEU A 65 0.89 -8.38 -6.34
C LEU A 65 1.92 -7.70 -7.23
N LYS A 66 1.44 -6.91 -8.18
CA LYS A 66 2.31 -5.98 -8.89
C LYS A 66 2.55 -4.76 -8.02
N VAL A 67 3.79 -4.33 -7.93
CA VAL A 67 4.18 -3.17 -7.14
C VAL A 67 4.30 -1.98 -8.07
N VAL A 68 3.44 -0.97 -7.84
CA VAL A 68 3.38 0.24 -8.64
C VAL A 68 3.92 1.40 -7.81
N SER A 69 4.94 2.07 -8.31
CA SER A 69 5.52 3.25 -7.66
C SER A 69 4.96 4.52 -8.28
N TYR A 70 4.55 5.46 -7.45
CA TYR A 70 4.04 6.76 -7.89
C TYR A 70 4.53 7.86 -6.96
N LYS A 71 5.14 8.89 -7.54
CA LYS A 71 5.54 10.10 -6.80
C LYS A 71 4.54 11.20 -7.06
N VAL A 72 3.95 11.74 -5.99
CA VAL A 72 3.02 12.86 -6.08
C VAL A 72 3.79 14.10 -6.54
N LYS A 73 3.27 14.73 -7.59
CA LYS A 73 3.89 15.93 -8.18
C LYS A 73 3.61 17.16 -7.30
N SER A 74 4.52 18.13 -7.36
CA SER A 74 4.32 19.40 -6.69
C SER A 74 3.03 20.07 -7.20
N GLY A 75 2.17 20.47 -6.27
CA GLY A 75 0.88 21.07 -6.61
C GLY A 75 -0.23 20.10 -6.95
N GLU A 76 0.09 18.80 -7.07
CA GLU A 76 -0.90 17.77 -7.28
C GLU A 76 -1.67 17.48 -6.00
N CYS A 77 -2.99 17.37 -6.09
CA CYS A 77 -3.85 17.04 -4.96
C CYS A 77 -4.51 15.68 -5.19
N LEU A 78 -4.13 14.68 -4.39
CA LEU A 78 -4.80 13.38 -4.40
C LEU A 78 -5.94 13.40 -3.38
N LYS A 79 -7.13 13.02 -3.85
CA LYS A 79 -8.29 12.89 -2.98
C LYS A 79 -8.45 11.44 -2.54
N PHE A 80 -8.30 11.20 -1.25
CA PHE A 80 -8.49 9.89 -0.66
C PHE A 80 -9.23 10.02 0.68
N SER A 81 -9.79 8.91 1.16
CA SER A 81 -10.60 8.92 2.38
C SER A 81 -9.75 9.10 3.63
N LYS A 82 -10.43 9.38 4.75
CA LYS A 82 -9.77 9.58 6.05
C LYS A 82 -9.08 8.34 6.60
N LYS A 83 -9.33 7.16 6.05
CA LYS A 83 -8.67 5.93 6.49
C LYS A 83 -7.18 5.91 6.14
N TYR A 84 -6.76 6.69 5.14
CA TYR A 84 -5.37 6.77 4.71
C TYR A 84 -4.59 7.78 5.54
N PHE A 85 -3.31 7.51 5.74
CA PHE A 85 -2.41 8.41 6.45
C PHE A 85 -1.01 8.35 5.86
N TRP A 86 -0.27 9.44 6.05
CA TRP A 86 1.11 9.55 5.59
C TRP A 86 2.07 9.22 6.73
N LYS A 87 3.12 8.45 6.43
CA LYS A 87 4.21 8.18 7.37
C LYS A 87 5.54 8.35 6.66
N ASN A 88 6.51 8.91 7.39
CA ASN A 88 7.87 9.03 6.90
C ASN A 88 8.52 7.67 6.78
N LYS A 89 9.50 7.57 5.89
CA LYS A 89 10.31 6.36 5.75
C LYS A 89 10.92 5.92 7.09
N ASP A 90 11.37 6.86 7.91
CA ASP A 90 11.99 6.58 9.20
C ASP A 90 11.00 6.05 10.24
N GLU A 91 9.72 6.24 10.05
CA GLU A 91 8.66 5.80 10.96
C GLU A 91 8.14 4.41 10.62
N MET A 92 8.55 3.82 9.50
CA MET A 92 8.02 2.53 9.05
C MET A 92 8.28 1.39 10.01
N GLY A 93 9.39 1.44 10.74
CA GLY A 93 9.74 0.42 11.73
C GLY A 93 8.77 0.37 12.92
N ASP A 94 8.03 1.45 13.17
CA ASP A 94 7.08 1.55 14.28
C ASP A 94 5.66 1.11 13.87
N LEU A 95 5.45 0.78 12.58
CA LEU A 95 4.15 0.39 12.08
C LEU A 95 3.94 -1.13 12.22
N ALA A 96 2.70 -1.53 12.48
CA ALA A 96 2.31 -2.94 12.54
C ALA A 96 2.17 -3.52 11.13
N LEU A 97 3.28 -3.65 10.40
CA LEU A 97 3.31 -4.14 9.04
C LEU A 97 3.21 -5.66 8.97
N SER A 98 2.42 -6.18 8.03
CA SER A 98 2.38 -7.61 7.77
C SER A 98 3.62 -8.05 6.97
N SER A 99 3.88 -9.37 6.95
CA SER A 99 4.98 -9.92 6.15
C SER A 99 4.82 -9.58 4.66
N LEU A 100 3.58 -9.56 4.16
CA LEU A 100 3.29 -9.19 2.77
C LEU A 100 3.78 -7.78 2.47
N ILE A 101 3.42 -6.82 3.32
CA ILE A 101 3.78 -5.42 3.10
C ILE A 101 5.28 -5.20 3.29
N LYS A 102 5.91 -5.92 4.23
CA LYS A 102 7.37 -5.89 4.37
C LYS A 102 8.07 -6.34 3.08
N LYS A 103 7.56 -7.39 2.43
CA LYS A 103 8.10 -7.84 1.13
C LYS A 103 7.97 -6.76 0.06
N VAL A 104 6.84 -6.04 0.03
CA VAL A 104 6.63 -4.95 -0.92
C VAL A 104 7.62 -3.82 -0.67
N LEU A 105 7.82 -3.43 0.59
CA LEU A 105 8.76 -2.37 0.96
C LEU A 105 10.21 -2.77 0.63
N LEU A 106 10.58 -4.03 0.83
CA LEU A 106 11.89 -4.55 0.42
C LEU A 106 12.05 -4.46 -1.09
N LYS A 107 11.02 -4.81 -1.86
CA LYS A 107 11.04 -4.71 -3.32
C LYS A 107 11.25 -3.28 -3.78
N GLY A 108 10.65 -2.32 -3.07
CA GLY A 108 10.83 -0.89 -3.33
C GLY A 108 12.11 -0.32 -2.73
N LYS A 109 12.94 -1.13 -2.07
CA LYS A 109 14.18 -0.72 -1.40
C LYS A 109 13.95 0.32 -0.30
N LEU A 110 12.81 0.26 0.37
CA LEU A 110 12.44 1.20 1.43
C LEU A 110 12.82 0.70 2.82
N ILE A 111 12.98 -0.60 2.97
CA ILE A 111 13.50 -1.24 4.20
C ILE A 111 14.55 -2.27 3.82
N LEU A 112 15.35 -2.67 4.78
CA LEU A 112 16.40 -3.68 4.59
C LEU A 112 15.92 -5.08 4.94
#